data_f091a0bb46f296cd2d55d5c378a881a8
#
_entry.id   f091a0bb46f296cd2d55d5c378a881a8
#
_cell.length_a   1.000
_cell.length_b   1.000
_cell.length_c   1.000
_cell.angle_alpha   90.00
_cell.angle_beta   90.00
_cell.angle_gamma   90.00
#
_symmetry.space_group_name_H-M   'P 1'
#
loop_
_entity.id
_entity.type
_entity.pdbx_description
1 polymer ?
#
loop_
_entity_poly.entity_id
_entity_poly.type
_entity_poly.pdbx_seq_one_letter_code
_entity_poly.pdbx_strand_id
1 'polypeptide(L)'
;MYPIKTDKLRVTSKYGKREYTYRGKRVKDFHNGIDLVGGNEIIATADGEVVSTRNEGKQYGNGCYVRIKHSNDLYTLYYHLKSGSILVKKGEKVVKGQVIGIIGDTGRATGVHLHYQIDKGSSASAIDPTEYVLNGKEVVEVKKEEPKEETAPVDENLLLLVRRTIRGDFGNGKNRRTILVTRYGEAIADEVQRQVNKNVKHDNWNWDKIKLYK
;
A
#
# COMPACT_ATOMS: atom_id res chain seq x y z
N MET A 1 -5.29 9.49 -4.68
CA MET A 1 -5.24 9.07 -3.23
C MET A 1 -3.85 9.36 -2.70
N TYR A 2 -3.72 9.90 -1.49
CA TYR A 2 -2.43 10.17 -0.86
C TYR A 2 -1.72 8.87 -0.46
N PRO A 3 -0.40 8.79 -0.57
CA PRO A 3 0.38 7.63 -0.10
C PRO A 3 0.58 7.57 1.42
N ILE A 4 0.17 8.61 2.14
CA ILE A 4 0.09 8.69 3.59
C ILE A 4 -1.38 8.81 3.97
N LYS A 5 -1.83 8.05 4.96
CA LYS A 5 -3.19 8.15 5.50
C LYS A 5 -3.32 9.41 6.34
N THR A 6 -3.84 10.47 5.72
CA THR A 6 -3.97 11.81 6.33
C THR A 6 -4.93 12.69 5.53
N ASP A 7 -5.51 13.67 6.19
CA ASP A 7 -6.24 14.82 5.61
C ASP A 7 -5.36 16.09 5.50
N LYS A 8 -4.13 16.03 6.04
CA LYS A 8 -3.20 17.19 6.18
C LYS A 8 -1.85 16.94 5.48
N LEU A 9 -1.89 16.39 4.26
CA LEU A 9 -0.68 16.12 3.50
C LEU A 9 0.09 17.41 3.19
N ARG A 10 1.41 17.40 3.40
CA ARG A 10 2.33 18.47 2.98
C ARG A 10 3.47 17.89 2.16
N VAL A 11 3.79 18.56 1.06
CA VAL A 11 4.99 18.34 0.27
C VAL A 11 6.14 19.13 0.89
N THR A 12 7.21 18.47 1.30
CA THR A 12 8.41 19.09 1.88
C THR A 12 9.54 19.23 0.87
N SER A 13 9.56 18.39 -0.19
CA SER A 13 10.49 18.51 -1.30
C SER A 13 9.83 18.01 -2.58
N LYS A 14 9.92 18.81 -3.65
CA LYS A 14 9.32 18.50 -4.95
C LYS A 14 10.23 17.63 -5.79
N TYR A 15 9.65 16.98 -6.79
CA TYR A 15 10.37 16.32 -7.89
C TYR A 15 11.20 17.31 -8.69
N GLY A 16 12.39 16.89 -9.15
CA GLY A 16 13.23 17.68 -10.01
C GLY A 16 14.56 18.12 -9.36
N LYS A 17 15.22 19.09 -9.99
CA LYS A 17 16.49 19.66 -9.49
C LYS A 17 16.26 20.32 -8.14
N ARG A 18 17.10 19.96 -7.14
CA ARG A 18 17.04 20.58 -5.80
C ARG A 18 18.42 20.82 -5.23
N GLU A 19 18.45 21.66 -4.23
CA GLU A 19 19.62 21.95 -3.43
C GLU A 19 19.24 21.95 -1.95
N TYR A 20 20.02 21.27 -1.11
CA TYR A 20 19.74 21.13 0.33
C TYR A 20 21.04 20.88 1.12
N THR A 21 20.97 20.98 2.44
CA THR A 21 22.08 20.67 3.33
C THR A 21 21.90 19.28 3.92
N TYR A 22 22.90 18.42 3.75
CA TYR A 22 22.94 17.11 4.39
C TYR A 22 24.25 16.94 5.17
N ARG A 23 24.14 16.69 6.49
CA ARG A 23 25.30 16.56 7.40
C ARG A 23 26.29 17.72 7.27
N GLY A 24 25.78 18.95 7.22
CA GLY A 24 26.56 20.19 7.10
C GLY A 24 27.14 20.46 5.71
N LYS A 25 26.90 19.62 4.72
CA LYS A 25 27.37 19.82 3.35
C LYS A 25 26.23 20.18 2.41
N ARG A 26 26.46 21.17 1.54
CA ARG A 26 25.52 21.55 0.48
C ARG A 26 25.52 20.48 -0.61
N VAL A 27 24.34 19.97 -0.94
CA VAL A 27 24.12 18.90 -1.94
C VAL A 27 23.22 19.45 -3.02
N LYS A 28 23.62 19.20 -4.27
CA LYS A 28 22.79 19.43 -5.46
C LYS A 28 22.52 18.08 -6.11
N ASP A 29 21.26 17.73 -6.26
CA ASP A 29 20.88 16.48 -6.94
C ASP A 29 19.58 16.64 -7.72
N PHE A 30 19.19 15.58 -8.39
CA PHE A 30 17.86 15.45 -8.99
C PHE A 30 17.00 14.55 -8.08
N HIS A 31 15.88 15.07 -7.62
CA HIS A 31 14.93 14.36 -6.77
C HIS A 31 13.97 13.55 -7.62
N ASN A 32 14.11 12.23 -7.61
CA ASN A 32 13.30 11.31 -8.44
C ASN A 32 11.88 11.06 -7.91
N GLY A 33 11.48 11.74 -6.85
CA GLY A 33 10.17 11.61 -6.23
C GLY A 33 9.72 12.91 -5.57
N ILE A 34 8.79 12.80 -4.63
CA ILE A 34 8.40 13.89 -3.75
C ILE A 34 8.52 13.44 -2.30
N ASP A 35 8.91 14.37 -1.42
CA ASP A 35 8.97 14.10 0.00
C ASP A 35 7.71 14.63 0.68
N LEU A 36 7.08 13.80 1.47
CA LEU A 36 5.74 13.98 2.01
C LEU A 36 5.72 13.78 3.53
N VAL A 37 4.92 14.59 4.22
CA VAL A 37 4.63 14.45 5.65
C VAL A 37 3.14 14.72 5.92
N GLY A 38 2.66 14.39 7.12
CA GLY A 38 1.29 14.72 7.53
C GLY A 38 0.52 13.59 8.22
N GLY A 39 1.11 12.40 8.29
CA GLY A 39 0.54 11.24 8.97
C GLY A 39 1.60 10.17 9.22
N ASN A 40 1.20 9.06 9.80
CA ASN A 40 2.11 7.98 10.18
C ASN A 40 1.99 6.72 9.32
N GLU A 41 0.79 6.36 8.90
CA GLU A 41 0.54 5.14 8.13
C GLU A 41 0.79 5.39 6.64
N ILE A 42 1.65 4.57 6.03
CA ILE A 42 1.89 4.55 4.60
C ILE A 42 0.94 3.54 3.97
N ILE A 43 0.27 3.96 2.90
CA ILE A 43 -0.73 3.13 2.20
C ILE A 43 -0.38 2.96 0.72
N ALA A 44 -0.75 1.80 0.17
CA ALA A 44 -0.66 1.54 -1.26
C ALA A 44 -1.61 2.47 -2.02
N THR A 45 -1.10 3.21 -3.01
CA THR A 45 -1.89 4.20 -3.78
C THR A 45 -2.75 3.57 -4.86
N ALA A 46 -2.49 2.32 -5.22
CA ALA A 46 -3.25 1.52 -6.17
C ALA A 46 -3.09 0.02 -5.89
N ASP A 47 -3.94 -0.80 -6.49
CA ASP A 47 -3.80 -2.25 -6.50
C ASP A 47 -2.50 -2.66 -7.21
N GLY A 48 -1.84 -3.72 -6.73
CA GLY A 48 -0.60 -4.18 -7.34
C GLY A 48 0.04 -5.37 -6.63
N GLU A 49 1.25 -5.70 -7.04
CA GLU A 49 2.08 -6.74 -6.44
C GLU A 49 3.36 -6.13 -5.87
N VAL A 50 3.71 -6.52 -4.67
CA VAL A 50 4.97 -6.13 -4.02
C VAL A 50 6.12 -6.85 -4.70
N VAL A 51 6.95 -6.13 -5.44
CA VAL A 51 8.08 -6.71 -6.16
C VAL A 51 9.38 -6.67 -5.37
N SER A 52 9.49 -5.77 -4.40
CA SER A 52 10.68 -5.68 -3.54
C SER A 52 10.36 -4.96 -2.22
N THR A 53 10.98 -5.44 -1.14
CA THR A 53 10.95 -4.79 0.19
C THR A 53 12.31 -4.87 0.87
N ARG A 54 12.58 -3.91 1.76
CA ARG A 54 13.65 -3.96 2.75
C ARG A 54 13.10 -3.46 4.08
N ASN A 55 13.01 -4.32 5.08
CA ASN A 55 12.40 -4.02 6.38
C ASN A 55 13.42 -3.71 7.49
N GLU A 56 14.70 -3.87 7.22
CA GLU A 56 15.78 -3.63 8.17
C GLU A 56 16.87 -2.76 7.57
N GLY A 57 17.58 -2.03 8.43
CA GLY A 57 18.73 -1.22 8.06
C GLY A 57 18.49 0.28 8.08
N LYS A 58 19.37 1.00 8.78
CA LYS A 58 19.26 2.45 8.99
C LYS A 58 20.12 3.30 8.05
N GLN A 59 21.09 2.74 7.30
CA GLN A 59 22.26 3.56 6.95
C GLN A 59 22.50 3.89 5.48
N TYR A 60 21.81 3.29 4.51
CA TYR A 60 22.17 3.50 3.12
C TYR A 60 20.98 3.85 2.23
N GLY A 61 21.16 4.88 1.39
CA GLY A 61 20.30 5.24 0.28
C GLY A 61 18.82 5.37 0.67
N ASN A 62 18.01 4.50 0.16
CA ASN A 62 16.55 4.53 0.29
C ASN A 62 16.01 4.05 1.66
N GLY A 63 16.90 3.52 2.54
CA GLY A 63 16.48 2.97 3.84
C GLY A 63 15.58 1.74 3.70
N CYS A 64 14.63 1.62 4.63
CA CYS A 64 13.55 0.64 4.54
C CYS A 64 12.55 1.08 3.48
N TYR A 65 12.08 0.13 2.65
CA TYR A 65 11.24 0.49 1.51
C TYR A 65 10.29 -0.61 1.08
N VAL A 66 9.25 -0.20 0.36
CA VAL A 66 8.35 -1.07 -0.42
C VAL A 66 8.34 -0.58 -1.87
N ARG A 67 8.39 -1.51 -2.83
CA ARG A 67 8.17 -1.26 -4.25
C ARG A 67 7.02 -2.12 -4.74
N ILE A 68 6.01 -1.50 -5.35
CA ILE A 68 4.80 -2.14 -5.84
C ILE A 68 4.73 -1.97 -7.36
N LYS A 69 4.50 -3.07 -8.07
CA LYS A 69 4.20 -3.09 -9.50
C LYS A 69 2.69 -3.02 -9.72
N HIS A 70 2.27 -2.17 -10.64
CA HIS A 70 0.87 -2.00 -11.04
C HIS A 70 0.62 -2.54 -12.46
N SER A 71 -0.65 -2.69 -12.85
CA SER A 71 -1.04 -3.34 -14.11
C SER A 71 -0.65 -2.57 -15.38
N ASN A 72 -0.39 -1.26 -15.28
CA ASN A 72 -0.05 -0.37 -16.39
C ASN A 72 1.43 -0.07 -16.54
N ASP A 73 2.29 -1.00 -16.09
CA ASP A 73 3.75 -0.89 -16.09
C ASP A 73 4.30 0.30 -15.28
N LEU A 74 3.49 0.82 -14.35
CA LEU A 74 3.95 1.75 -13.33
C LEU A 74 4.37 1.02 -12.07
N TYR A 75 5.34 1.60 -11.38
CA TYR A 75 5.80 1.15 -10.09
C TYR A 75 5.71 2.30 -9.10
N THR A 76 5.16 2.05 -7.91
CA THR A 76 5.24 3.00 -6.80
C THR A 76 6.27 2.55 -5.78
N LEU A 77 7.04 3.49 -5.30
CA LEU A 77 8.15 3.27 -4.39
C LEU A 77 7.96 4.15 -3.15
N TYR A 78 8.09 3.52 -2.00
CA TYR A 78 7.88 4.11 -0.69
C TYR A 78 9.16 3.94 0.11
N TYR A 79 9.93 5.02 0.29
CA TYR A 79 11.24 4.99 0.93
C TYR A 79 11.24 5.63 2.32
N HIS A 80 12.32 5.41 3.06
CA HIS A 80 12.57 5.93 4.40
C HIS A 80 11.60 5.44 5.47
N LEU A 81 10.94 4.28 5.27
CA LEU A 81 10.02 3.71 6.24
C LEU A 81 10.75 3.38 7.55
N LYS A 82 9.99 3.35 8.64
CA LYS A 82 10.50 2.93 9.95
C LYS A 82 10.97 1.48 9.90
N SER A 83 12.16 1.21 10.45
CA SER A 83 12.72 -0.15 10.51
C SER A 83 11.78 -1.10 11.27
N GLY A 84 11.55 -2.29 10.72
CA GLY A 84 10.67 -3.30 11.31
C GLY A 84 9.18 -3.02 11.16
N SER A 85 8.77 -1.97 10.43
CA SER A 85 7.35 -1.57 10.32
C SER A 85 6.65 -2.02 9.04
N ILE A 86 7.36 -2.62 8.09
CA ILE A 86 6.77 -3.04 6.81
C ILE A 86 5.89 -4.26 7.04
N LEU A 87 4.63 -4.16 6.62
CA LEU A 87 3.56 -5.13 6.85
C LEU A 87 3.33 -6.07 5.67
N VAL A 88 4.09 -5.90 4.59
CA VAL A 88 3.94 -6.66 3.34
C VAL A 88 5.27 -7.27 2.93
N LYS A 89 5.23 -8.33 2.12
CA LYS A 89 6.41 -9.05 1.63
C LYS A 89 6.41 -9.18 0.12
N LYS A 90 7.59 -9.41 -0.48
CA LYS A 90 7.71 -9.67 -1.91
C LYS A 90 6.78 -10.78 -2.38
N GLY A 91 6.10 -10.57 -3.51
CA GLY A 91 5.11 -11.46 -4.11
C GLY A 91 3.69 -11.28 -3.55
N GLU A 92 3.49 -10.45 -2.53
CA GLU A 92 2.18 -10.19 -1.96
C GLU A 92 1.38 -9.22 -2.83
N LYS A 93 0.10 -9.54 -3.09
CA LYS A 93 -0.84 -8.63 -3.74
C LYS A 93 -1.39 -7.66 -2.71
N VAL A 94 -1.33 -6.39 -3.03
CA VAL A 94 -1.85 -5.31 -2.21
C VAL A 94 -3.00 -4.61 -2.92
N VAL A 95 -3.85 -3.97 -2.13
CA VAL A 95 -4.98 -3.22 -2.64
C VAL A 95 -4.83 -1.74 -2.31
N LYS A 96 -5.40 -0.89 -3.15
CA LYS A 96 -5.46 0.55 -2.93
C LYS A 96 -5.99 0.87 -1.52
N GLY A 97 -5.26 1.67 -0.75
CA GLY A 97 -5.59 2.02 0.63
C GLY A 97 -5.11 1.02 1.68
N GLN A 98 -4.51 -0.12 1.31
CA GLN A 98 -3.91 -1.04 2.27
C GLN A 98 -2.71 -0.40 2.96
N VAL A 99 -2.65 -0.48 4.29
CA VAL A 99 -1.47 -0.05 5.06
C VAL A 99 -0.31 -1.01 4.78
N ILE A 100 0.83 -0.46 4.36
CA ILE A 100 2.03 -1.22 3.98
C ILE A 100 3.22 -0.98 4.90
N GLY A 101 3.15 0.01 5.79
CA GLY A 101 4.20 0.33 6.74
C GLY A 101 3.98 1.66 7.43
N ILE A 102 4.98 2.09 8.19
CA ILE A 102 4.98 3.34 8.96
C ILE A 102 6.07 4.25 8.42
N ILE A 103 5.77 5.55 8.35
CA ILE A 103 6.73 6.60 8.00
C ILE A 103 7.94 6.58 8.96
N GLY A 104 9.12 6.88 8.45
CA GLY A 104 10.35 6.89 9.23
C GLY A 104 11.40 7.85 8.69
N ASP A 105 12.64 7.59 9.06
CA ASP A 105 13.82 8.38 8.75
C ASP A 105 15.02 7.50 8.36
N THR A 106 14.77 6.25 7.95
CA THR A 106 15.83 5.32 7.58
C THR A 106 16.50 5.71 6.26
N GLY A 107 17.77 5.34 6.10
CA GLY A 107 18.55 5.68 4.92
C GLY A 107 19.07 7.12 4.92
N ARG A 108 19.12 7.74 3.72
CA ARG A 108 19.59 9.12 3.54
C ARG A 108 18.43 10.10 3.72
N ALA A 109 17.92 10.20 4.94
CA ALA A 109 16.86 11.12 5.31
C ALA A 109 17.40 12.25 6.20
N THR A 110 16.82 13.45 6.09
CA THR A 110 17.12 14.62 6.95
C THR A 110 16.14 14.76 8.12
N GLY A 111 15.12 13.92 8.18
CA GLY A 111 14.08 13.87 9.19
C GLY A 111 12.99 12.89 8.79
N VAL A 112 11.97 12.70 9.63
CA VAL A 112 10.86 11.81 9.35
C VAL A 112 10.04 12.32 8.16
N HIS A 113 10.01 11.55 7.07
CA HIS A 113 9.22 11.82 5.87
C HIS A 113 9.05 10.54 5.03
N LEU A 114 8.07 10.52 4.16
CA LEU A 114 7.96 9.56 3.07
C LEU A 114 8.57 10.16 1.81
N HIS A 115 9.59 9.53 1.25
CA HIS A 115 9.94 9.75 -0.15
C HIS A 115 9.06 8.84 -1.01
N TYR A 116 8.21 9.46 -1.83
CA TYR A 116 7.30 8.77 -2.74
C TYR A 116 7.73 8.99 -4.20
N GLN A 117 7.95 7.90 -4.91
CA GLN A 117 8.42 7.90 -6.31
C GLN A 117 7.50 7.05 -7.17
N ILE A 118 7.33 7.45 -8.42
CA ILE A 118 6.67 6.65 -9.46
C ILE A 118 7.66 6.41 -10.58
N ASP A 119 7.88 5.13 -10.91
CA ASP A 119 8.68 4.72 -12.06
C ASP A 119 7.78 4.21 -13.18
N LYS A 120 8.17 4.46 -14.44
CA LYS A 120 7.59 3.84 -15.63
C LYS A 120 8.55 2.78 -16.15
N GLY A 121 8.03 1.55 -16.31
CA GLY A 121 8.84 0.40 -16.68
C GLY A 121 9.73 -0.15 -15.56
N SER A 122 10.34 -1.29 -15.81
CA SER A 122 11.22 -1.96 -14.83
C SER A 122 12.57 -1.26 -14.63
N SER A 123 13.00 -0.43 -15.57
CA SER A 123 14.30 0.25 -15.62
C SER A 123 14.41 1.49 -14.73
N ALA A 124 13.45 1.72 -13.83
CA ALA A 124 13.47 2.82 -12.88
C ALA A 124 13.54 4.22 -13.52
N SER A 125 12.75 4.45 -14.58
CA SER A 125 12.57 5.77 -15.17
C SER A 125 11.56 6.57 -14.36
N ALA A 126 12.05 7.34 -13.39
CA ALA A 126 11.22 8.15 -12.51
C ALA A 126 10.43 9.21 -13.28
N ILE A 127 9.16 9.33 -13.00
CA ILE A 127 8.26 10.37 -13.50
C ILE A 127 7.78 11.24 -12.35
N ASP A 128 7.35 12.49 -12.65
CA ASP A 128 6.86 13.42 -11.63
C ASP A 128 5.59 12.88 -10.96
N PRO A 129 5.62 12.60 -9.65
CA PRO A 129 4.45 12.07 -8.94
C PRO A 129 3.39 13.12 -8.62
N THR A 130 3.63 14.40 -8.85
CA THR A 130 2.77 15.52 -8.43
C THR A 130 1.34 15.36 -8.94
N GLU A 131 1.16 15.01 -10.22
CA GLU A 131 -0.15 14.79 -10.82
C GLU A 131 -0.95 13.69 -10.12
N TYR A 132 -0.27 12.64 -9.70
CA TYR A 132 -0.89 11.48 -9.05
C TYR A 132 -1.26 11.75 -7.59
N VAL A 133 -0.43 12.52 -6.89
CA VAL A 133 -0.62 12.78 -5.47
C VAL A 133 -1.51 13.99 -5.21
N LEU A 134 -1.28 15.10 -5.92
CA LEU A 134 -1.96 16.37 -5.63
C LEU A 134 -3.18 16.61 -6.53
N ASN A 135 -3.13 16.17 -7.78
CA ASN A 135 -4.16 16.47 -8.79
C ASN A 135 -5.10 15.29 -9.04
N GLY A 136 -5.00 14.23 -8.24
CA GLY A 136 -5.94 13.11 -8.27
C GLY A 136 -5.81 12.15 -9.44
N LYS A 137 -4.73 12.24 -10.26
CA LYS A 137 -4.46 11.27 -11.30
C LYS A 137 -4.29 9.88 -10.70
N GLU A 138 -4.99 8.89 -11.25
CA GLU A 138 -4.89 7.53 -10.75
C GLU A 138 -3.58 6.87 -11.23
N VAL A 139 -2.90 6.16 -10.34
CA VAL A 139 -1.69 5.39 -10.67
C VAL A 139 -2.02 4.25 -11.62
N VAL A 140 -3.20 3.69 -11.50
CA VAL A 140 -3.81 2.73 -12.44
C VAL A 140 -5.03 3.41 -13.02
N GLU A 141 -5.09 3.55 -14.34
CA GLU A 141 -6.35 3.90 -14.99
C GLU A 141 -7.33 2.77 -14.67
N VAL A 142 -8.33 3.08 -13.87
CA VAL A 142 -9.47 2.19 -13.69
C VAL A 142 -10.16 2.17 -15.05
N LYS A 143 -9.80 1.20 -15.92
CA LYS A 143 -10.80 0.74 -16.88
C LYS A 143 -11.96 0.36 -15.98
N LYS A 144 -13.08 1.05 -16.09
CA LYS A 144 -14.37 0.54 -15.65
C LYS A 144 -14.60 -0.72 -16.47
N GLU A 145 -13.99 -1.81 -16.05
CA GLU A 145 -14.51 -3.11 -16.38
C GLU A 145 -15.83 -3.14 -15.63
N GLU A 146 -16.92 -3.06 -16.38
CA GLU A 146 -18.19 -3.58 -15.95
C GLU A 146 -17.87 -4.94 -15.29
N PRO A 147 -18.46 -5.26 -14.13
CA PRO A 147 -18.17 -6.51 -13.46
C PRO A 147 -18.39 -7.62 -14.50
N LYS A 148 -17.31 -8.16 -15.05
CA LYS A 148 -17.38 -9.46 -15.67
C LYS A 148 -17.83 -10.37 -14.56
N GLU A 149 -19.03 -10.86 -14.67
CA GLU A 149 -19.52 -12.03 -13.98
C GLU A 149 -18.54 -13.18 -14.29
N GLU A 150 -17.43 -13.23 -13.56
CA GLU A 150 -16.57 -14.37 -13.50
C GLU A 150 -17.29 -15.39 -12.63
N THR A 151 -18.01 -16.29 -13.27
CA THR A 151 -18.63 -17.48 -12.66
C THR A 151 -17.52 -18.45 -12.23
N ALA A 152 -16.69 -18.03 -11.28
CA ALA A 152 -15.95 -18.95 -10.45
C ALA A 152 -16.90 -19.48 -9.36
N PRO A 153 -16.78 -20.73 -8.93
CA PRO A 153 -17.67 -21.25 -7.88
C PRO A 153 -17.61 -20.32 -6.67
N VAL A 154 -18.76 -19.77 -6.30
CA VAL A 154 -18.95 -18.74 -5.26
C VAL A 154 -18.27 -19.13 -3.94
N ASP A 155 -18.06 -20.44 -3.70
CA ASP A 155 -17.54 -20.99 -2.45
C ASP A 155 -16.03 -20.80 -2.27
N GLU A 156 -15.19 -20.89 -3.29
CA GLU A 156 -13.73 -20.74 -3.14
C GLU A 156 -13.31 -19.29 -2.93
N ASN A 157 -13.93 -18.38 -3.65
CA ASN A 157 -13.68 -16.94 -3.46
C ASN A 157 -14.15 -16.45 -2.11
N LEU A 158 -15.32 -16.91 -1.64
CA LEU A 158 -15.82 -16.55 -0.32
C LEU A 158 -14.93 -17.12 0.79
N LEU A 159 -14.51 -18.38 0.67
CA LEU A 159 -13.59 -18.99 1.63
C LEU A 159 -12.25 -18.23 1.71
N LEU A 160 -11.71 -17.83 0.57
CA LEU A 160 -10.49 -17.03 0.52
C LEU A 160 -10.67 -15.66 1.21
N LEU A 161 -11.80 -14.99 0.96
CA LEU A 161 -12.12 -13.71 1.60
C LEU A 161 -12.26 -13.86 3.13
N VAL A 162 -12.93 -14.91 3.59
CA VAL A 162 -13.05 -15.22 5.03
C VAL A 162 -11.68 -15.45 5.66
N ARG A 163 -10.83 -16.25 5.03
CA ARG A 163 -9.46 -16.53 5.47
C ARG A 163 -8.62 -15.25 5.57
N ARG A 164 -8.66 -14.41 4.54
CA ARG A 164 -7.97 -13.12 4.50
C ARG A 164 -8.48 -12.16 5.56
N THR A 165 -9.79 -12.17 5.81
CA THR A 165 -10.41 -11.31 6.83
C THR A 165 -10.00 -11.74 8.24
N ILE A 166 -9.96 -13.04 8.52
CA ILE A 166 -9.48 -13.57 9.81
C ILE A 166 -8.01 -13.25 10.01
N ARG A 167 -7.19 -13.33 8.96
CA ARG A 167 -5.77 -12.95 9.01
C ARG A 167 -5.55 -11.44 9.26
N GLY A 168 -6.57 -10.61 9.04
CA GLY A 168 -6.49 -9.16 9.26
C GLY A 168 -6.14 -8.33 8.01
N ASP A 169 -6.13 -8.93 6.81
CA ASP A 169 -5.76 -8.26 5.55
C ASP A 169 -6.62 -7.02 5.23
N PHE A 170 -7.82 -6.95 5.78
CA PHE A 170 -8.76 -5.84 5.60
C PHE A 170 -8.86 -4.93 6.86
N GLY A 171 -7.89 -5.03 7.78
CA GLY A 171 -7.92 -4.26 9.03
C GLY A 171 -9.00 -4.73 10.00
N ASN A 172 -9.37 -3.88 10.97
CA ASN A 172 -10.29 -4.20 12.05
C ASN A 172 -11.54 -3.30 12.04
N GLY A 173 -12.64 -3.83 12.60
CA GLY A 173 -13.87 -3.08 12.90
C GLY A 173 -14.49 -2.41 11.68
N LYS A 174 -14.85 -1.12 11.81
CA LYS A 174 -15.54 -0.34 10.75
C LYS A 174 -14.73 -0.24 9.45
N ASN A 175 -13.40 -0.14 9.54
CA ASN A 175 -12.53 -0.06 8.38
C ASN A 175 -12.61 -1.34 7.53
N ARG A 176 -12.65 -2.51 8.17
CA ARG A 176 -12.82 -3.80 7.50
C ARG A 176 -14.10 -3.84 6.66
N ARG A 177 -15.23 -3.48 7.29
CA ARG A 177 -16.52 -3.47 6.60
C ARG A 177 -16.50 -2.52 5.40
N THR A 178 -15.97 -1.31 5.57
CA THR A 178 -15.87 -0.33 4.49
C THR A 178 -15.07 -0.87 3.30
N ILE A 179 -13.93 -1.51 3.55
CA ILE A 179 -13.09 -2.08 2.49
C ILE A 179 -13.81 -3.22 1.77
N LEU A 180 -14.48 -4.11 2.51
CA LEU A 180 -15.21 -5.23 1.92
C LEU A 180 -16.42 -4.75 1.10
N VAL A 181 -17.20 -3.80 1.61
CA VAL A 181 -18.36 -3.24 0.90
C VAL A 181 -17.92 -2.53 -0.38
N THR A 182 -16.90 -1.68 -0.29
CA THR A 182 -16.41 -0.92 -1.46
C THR A 182 -15.89 -1.84 -2.57
N ARG A 183 -15.31 -2.97 -2.20
CA ARG A 183 -14.63 -3.85 -3.14
C ARG A 183 -15.52 -4.97 -3.69
N TYR A 184 -16.39 -5.52 -2.87
CA TYR A 184 -17.14 -6.74 -3.16
C TYR A 184 -18.66 -6.57 -3.06
N GLY A 185 -19.13 -5.40 -2.65
CA GLY A 185 -20.54 -5.13 -2.40
C GLY A 185 -21.00 -5.53 -1.00
N GLU A 186 -22.16 -5.01 -0.61
CA GLU A 186 -22.68 -5.13 0.76
C GLU A 186 -23.04 -6.59 1.12
N ALA A 187 -23.70 -7.31 0.21
CA ALA A 187 -24.10 -8.70 0.42
C ALA A 187 -22.89 -9.63 0.68
N ILE A 188 -21.81 -9.48 -0.08
CA ILE A 188 -20.59 -10.27 0.13
C ILE A 188 -19.88 -9.86 1.41
N ALA A 189 -19.84 -8.57 1.74
CA ALA A 189 -19.25 -8.09 2.98
C ALA A 189 -19.97 -8.64 4.22
N ASP A 190 -21.28 -8.70 4.20
CA ASP A 190 -22.12 -9.26 5.28
C ASP A 190 -21.92 -10.77 5.40
N GLU A 191 -21.88 -11.48 4.28
CA GLU A 191 -21.63 -12.92 4.29
C GLU A 191 -20.21 -13.25 4.81
N VAL A 192 -19.20 -12.52 4.37
CA VAL A 192 -17.83 -12.65 4.90
C VAL A 192 -17.82 -12.44 6.41
N GLN A 193 -18.47 -11.39 6.91
CA GLN A 193 -18.52 -11.13 8.35
C GLN A 193 -19.26 -12.21 9.12
N ARG A 194 -20.36 -12.74 8.57
CA ARG A 194 -21.09 -13.88 9.13
C ARG A 194 -20.21 -15.11 9.27
N GLN A 195 -19.46 -15.44 8.22
CA GLN A 195 -18.54 -16.59 8.20
C GLN A 195 -17.36 -16.40 9.16
N VAL A 196 -16.80 -15.19 9.22
CA VAL A 196 -15.75 -14.84 10.19
C VAL A 196 -16.23 -15.07 11.61
N ASN A 197 -17.41 -14.57 11.97
CA ASN A 197 -17.97 -14.75 13.31
C ASN A 197 -18.19 -16.21 13.66
N LYS A 198 -18.64 -17.05 12.70
CA LYS A 198 -18.79 -18.50 12.92
C LYS A 198 -17.43 -19.18 13.14
N ASN A 199 -16.41 -18.85 12.33
CA ASN A 199 -15.06 -19.43 12.49
C ASN A 199 -14.45 -19.03 13.84
N VAL A 200 -14.59 -17.76 14.25
CA VAL A 200 -14.12 -17.26 15.56
C VAL A 200 -14.80 -18.01 16.70
N LYS A 201 -16.13 -18.20 16.64
CA LYS A 201 -16.89 -18.95 17.66
C LYS A 201 -16.43 -20.42 17.80
N HIS A 202 -15.91 -21.01 16.74
CA HIS A 202 -15.40 -22.39 16.73
C HIS A 202 -13.89 -22.48 16.91
N ASP A 203 -13.22 -21.38 17.29
CA ASP A 203 -11.78 -21.30 17.53
C ASP A 203 -10.90 -21.74 16.32
N ASN A 204 -11.39 -21.45 15.13
CA ASN A 204 -10.73 -21.80 13.87
C ASN A 204 -9.73 -20.72 13.45
N TRP A 205 -8.61 -20.58 14.16
CA TRP A 205 -7.56 -19.60 13.86
C TRP A 205 -6.49 -20.13 12.89
N ASN A 206 -6.41 -21.46 12.70
CA ASN A 206 -5.49 -22.07 11.76
C ASN A 206 -6.09 -21.98 10.34
N TRP A 207 -5.29 -21.57 9.36
CA TRP A 207 -5.67 -21.44 7.96
C TRP A 207 -6.41 -22.65 7.39
N ASP A 208 -5.91 -23.84 7.69
CA ASP A 208 -6.49 -25.11 7.19
C ASP A 208 -7.81 -25.50 7.86
N LYS A 209 -8.10 -24.94 9.03
CA LYS A 209 -9.35 -25.18 9.77
C LYS A 209 -10.46 -24.20 9.42
N ILE A 210 -10.13 -23.06 8.79
CA ILE A 210 -11.14 -22.08 8.39
C ILE A 210 -12.00 -22.66 7.27
N LYS A 211 -13.31 -22.65 7.45
CA LYS A 211 -14.29 -23.19 6.52
C LYS A 211 -15.51 -22.31 6.37
N LEU A 212 -16.31 -22.55 5.34
CA LEU A 212 -17.63 -21.95 5.19
C LEU A 212 -18.67 -22.78 5.95
N TYR A 213 -19.51 -22.10 6.68
CA TYR A 213 -20.64 -22.69 7.42
C TYR A 213 -21.93 -22.41 6.66
N LYS A 214 -22.79 -23.41 6.57
CA LYS A 214 -24.16 -23.29 6.03
C LYS A 214 -25.05 -22.47 6.96
#